data_b07253f0293baf9d87048937d3bce408
#
_entry.id   b07253f0293baf9d87048937d3bce408
#
_cell.length_a   1.000
_cell.length_b   1.000
_cell.length_c   1.000
_cell.angle_alpha   90.00
_cell.angle_beta   90.00
_cell.angle_gamma   90.00
#
_symmetry.space_group_name_H-M   'P 1'
#
loop_
_entity.id
_entity.type
_entity.pdbx_description
1 polymer ?
#
loop_
_entity_poly.entity_id
_entity_poly.type
_entity_poly.pdbx_seq_one_letter_code
_entity_poly.pdbx_strand_id
1 'polypeptide(L)'
;MKKYDIIIVGCGIACLYFLFLCRSRNLRICILEKSSRVGGRIHSVPIEGAPPIETGALRFNKNHVLLLQLLRHYNIAYAPFITKTNIQLSKELNRKLGRFLKECKRKLYNYQTFASVATNYFSEAEYTLLKKWYGYNEDWEGSNCANLARQITEEDVAQYYHVPAGLSSLVEALYADLATCPNYEFFMNEKVVKIADNNNIYTSTGHHYTADHIILACPNIEAIVGLEAFAPILKSVGQQKLNRIYAKFRDGSWFPKEVIHASTTIRQIIPVSADVIMISYTTGNDAKFWIDSEMRGTLWPDLEKQLRPIFPKAKLERPLWIKQNYWNAGTHYYRPNFIPKRSQAISFKPTANNIHIIGERFSLVQGWIEGALQNAREFYGRYLRGDFRKEPVYKMSEVRRHSTMEDAWIVLYGNVYDITDWVRIHPGGEVIKYGIGKDATEIFKRVGHKDDALEYLNKYYIGVLHS
;
A
#
# COMPACT_ATOMS: atom_id res chain seq x y z
N MET A 1 -25.12 -6.42 -25.99
CA MET A 1 -24.33 -6.11 -24.79
C MET A 1 -23.43 -4.92 -25.11
N LYS A 2 -23.35 -3.91 -24.23
CA LYS A 2 -22.50 -2.73 -24.46
C LYS A 2 -21.04 -3.12 -24.23
N LYS A 3 -20.19 -2.90 -25.21
CA LYS A 3 -18.74 -3.18 -25.11
C LYS A 3 -18.02 -1.89 -24.72
N TYR A 4 -17.13 -1.97 -23.74
CA TYR A 4 -16.26 -0.89 -23.29
C TYR A 4 -14.83 -1.11 -23.76
N ASP A 5 -14.06 -0.04 -23.89
CA ASP A 5 -12.62 -0.14 -24.13
C ASP A 5 -11.92 -0.55 -22.83
N ILE A 6 -12.39 0.00 -21.70
CA ILE A 6 -11.86 -0.30 -20.36
C ILE A 6 -13.00 -0.48 -19.36
N ILE A 7 -12.90 -1.47 -18.49
CA ILE A 7 -13.67 -1.54 -17.26
C ILE A 7 -12.72 -1.40 -16.07
N ILE A 8 -13.05 -0.50 -15.15
CA ILE A 8 -12.29 -0.31 -13.90
C ILE A 8 -13.11 -0.83 -12.72
N VAL A 9 -12.50 -1.72 -11.93
CA VAL A 9 -13.11 -2.30 -10.73
C VAL A 9 -12.64 -1.54 -9.51
N GLY A 10 -13.54 -0.77 -8.90
CA GLY A 10 -13.30 0.11 -7.78
C GLY A 10 -13.13 1.58 -8.16
N CYS A 11 -13.81 2.47 -7.44
CA CYS A 11 -13.81 3.91 -7.66
C CYS A 11 -13.04 4.66 -6.55
N GLY A 12 -11.81 4.19 -6.25
CA GLY A 12 -10.87 4.87 -5.36
C GLY A 12 -10.05 5.93 -6.08
N ILE A 13 -9.16 6.61 -5.34
CA ILE A 13 -8.35 7.71 -5.89
C ILE A 13 -7.46 7.30 -7.07
N ALA A 14 -6.98 6.07 -7.13
CA ALA A 14 -6.20 5.57 -8.27
C ALA A 14 -7.04 5.51 -9.55
N CYS A 15 -8.28 5.02 -9.46
CA CYS A 15 -9.24 5.02 -10.55
C CYS A 15 -9.55 6.45 -11.00
N LEU A 16 -9.97 7.30 -10.07
CA LEU A 16 -10.34 8.69 -10.39
C LEU A 16 -9.18 9.46 -11.03
N TYR A 17 -7.97 9.27 -10.55
CA TYR A 17 -6.80 9.91 -11.14
C TYR A 17 -6.44 9.34 -12.51
N PHE A 18 -6.57 8.04 -12.72
CA PHE A 18 -6.39 7.45 -14.05
C PHE A 18 -7.41 8.02 -15.05
N LEU A 19 -8.68 8.11 -14.66
CA LEU A 19 -9.74 8.75 -15.47
C LEU A 19 -9.42 10.22 -15.79
N PHE A 20 -8.94 10.98 -14.78
CA PHE A 20 -8.49 12.35 -14.96
C PHE A 20 -7.40 12.49 -16.01
N LEU A 21 -6.44 11.57 -16.04
CA LEU A 21 -5.39 11.51 -17.06
C LEU A 21 -5.92 11.12 -18.44
N CYS A 22 -6.98 10.30 -18.50
CA CYS A 22 -7.60 9.82 -19.74
C CYS A 22 -8.65 10.78 -20.33
N ARG A 23 -9.04 11.85 -19.62
CA ARG A 23 -10.23 12.66 -19.99
C ARG A 23 -10.22 13.25 -21.40
N SER A 24 -9.03 13.49 -21.99
CA SER A 24 -8.89 13.95 -23.38
C SER A 24 -8.87 12.83 -24.41
N ARG A 25 -9.06 11.56 -23.97
CA ARG A 25 -9.04 10.39 -24.85
C ARG A 25 -10.46 9.96 -25.20
N ASN A 26 -10.67 9.51 -26.40
CA ASN A 26 -11.95 8.97 -26.83
C ASN A 26 -12.07 7.49 -26.44
N LEU A 27 -12.03 7.20 -25.11
CA LEU A 27 -12.15 5.87 -24.53
C LEU A 27 -13.48 5.72 -23.82
N ARG A 28 -14.24 4.68 -24.12
CA ARG A 28 -15.47 4.32 -23.38
C ARG A 28 -15.07 3.52 -22.16
N ILE A 29 -15.22 4.13 -20.99
CA ILE A 29 -14.79 3.55 -19.73
C ILE A 29 -15.98 3.32 -18.82
N CYS A 30 -16.12 2.08 -18.33
CA CYS A 30 -17.11 1.70 -17.32
C CYS A 30 -16.42 1.56 -15.97
N ILE A 31 -17.00 2.12 -14.92
CA ILE A 31 -16.49 2.03 -13.56
C ILE A 31 -17.51 1.29 -12.69
N LEU A 32 -17.07 0.18 -12.07
CA LEU A 32 -17.90 -0.66 -11.21
C LEU A 32 -17.42 -0.50 -9.76
N GLU A 33 -18.23 0.13 -8.92
CA GLU A 33 -17.92 0.37 -7.51
C GLU A 33 -18.93 -0.37 -6.62
N LYS A 34 -18.43 -1.13 -5.64
CA LYS A 34 -19.25 -1.95 -4.74
C LYS A 34 -20.08 -1.16 -3.74
N SER A 35 -19.68 0.07 -3.44
CA SER A 35 -20.35 0.94 -2.47
C SER A 35 -21.21 2.00 -3.16
N SER A 36 -22.03 2.71 -2.39
CA SER A 36 -22.81 3.86 -2.87
C SER A 36 -21.99 5.15 -2.96
N ARG A 37 -20.69 5.13 -2.63
CA ARG A 37 -19.80 6.31 -2.62
C ARG A 37 -18.50 6.06 -3.36
N VAL A 38 -17.89 7.12 -3.84
CA VAL A 38 -16.54 7.14 -4.42
C VAL A 38 -15.46 7.32 -3.35
N GLY A 39 -14.19 7.25 -3.75
CA GLY A 39 -13.03 7.57 -2.90
C GLY A 39 -12.39 6.38 -2.20
N GLY A 40 -13.09 5.26 -2.03
CA GLY A 40 -12.53 4.07 -1.38
C GLY A 40 -12.05 4.37 0.05
N ARG A 41 -10.73 4.27 0.29
CA ARG A 41 -10.07 4.53 1.59
C ARG A 41 -9.86 6.03 1.90
N ILE A 42 -10.27 6.94 1.06
CA ILE A 42 -10.48 8.35 1.39
C ILE A 42 -11.95 8.49 1.78
N HIS A 43 -12.20 8.75 3.05
CA HIS A 43 -13.55 8.86 3.57
C HIS A 43 -13.57 9.72 4.82
N SER A 44 -14.09 10.93 4.66
CA SER A 44 -14.32 11.89 5.73
C SER A 44 -15.79 11.83 6.16
N VAL A 45 -16.04 11.68 7.45
CA VAL A 45 -17.39 11.62 8.01
C VAL A 45 -17.67 12.95 8.72
N PRO A 46 -18.68 13.70 8.29
CA PRO A 46 -19.04 14.96 8.93
C PRO A 46 -19.47 14.72 10.39
N ILE A 47 -19.09 15.66 11.25
CA ILE A 47 -19.46 15.70 12.67
C ILE A 47 -20.07 17.05 12.96
N GLU A 48 -21.25 17.06 13.56
CA GLU A 48 -21.91 18.29 13.96
C GLU A 48 -21.07 19.06 14.98
N GLY A 49 -20.78 20.34 14.68
CA GLY A 49 -20.02 21.24 15.54
C GLY A 49 -18.52 20.92 15.67
N ALA A 50 -17.98 20.04 14.81
CA ALA A 50 -16.56 19.69 14.81
C ALA A 50 -16.04 19.48 13.37
N PRO A 51 -14.71 19.50 13.17
CA PRO A 51 -14.12 19.06 11.90
C PRO A 51 -14.54 17.61 11.56
N PRO A 52 -14.62 17.26 10.27
CA PRO A 52 -14.93 15.89 9.87
C PRO A 52 -13.85 14.93 10.40
N ILE A 53 -14.25 13.71 10.75
CA ILE A 53 -13.32 12.66 11.12
C ILE A 53 -12.90 11.85 9.89
N GLU A 54 -11.61 11.59 9.78
CA GLU A 54 -11.04 10.79 8.69
C GLU A 54 -11.03 9.31 9.05
N THR A 55 -11.79 8.50 8.34
CA THR A 55 -11.85 7.06 8.64
C THR A 55 -10.73 6.27 7.95
N GLY A 56 -10.13 6.83 6.91
CA GLY A 56 -9.03 6.22 6.15
C GLY A 56 -7.80 7.13 6.05
N ALA A 57 -7.51 7.68 4.87
CA ALA A 57 -6.43 8.65 4.71
C ALA A 57 -6.69 9.90 5.59
N LEU A 58 -5.62 10.46 6.18
CA LEU A 58 -5.75 11.56 7.14
C LEU A 58 -4.81 12.72 6.82
N ARG A 59 -3.55 12.43 6.56
CA ARG A 59 -2.48 13.41 6.45
C ARG A 59 -1.60 13.15 5.24
N PHE A 60 -0.87 14.15 4.83
CA PHE A 60 0.11 14.09 3.74
C PHE A 60 1.26 15.06 4.02
N ASN A 61 2.32 15.02 3.22
CA ASN A 61 3.47 15.90 3.39
C ASN A 61 3.85 16.59 2.07
N LYS A 62 4.84 17.49 2.12
CA LYS A 62 5.28 18.28 0.95
C LYS A 62 5.84 17.44 -0.22
N ASN A 63 6.24 16.21 0.03
CA ASN A 63 6.77 15.30 -0.99
C ASN A 63 5.64 14.63 -1.79
N HIS A 64 4.39 14.76 -1.35
CA HIS A 64 3.21 14.25 -2.04
C HIS A 64 2.79 15.19 -3.17
N VAL A 65 3.63 15.26 -4.21
CA VAL A 65 3.56 16.28 -5.27
C VAL A 65 2.27 16.17 -6.09
N LEU A 66 1.85 14.95 -6.43
CA LEU A 66 0.64 14.74 -7.24
C LEU A 66 -0.62 15.09 -6.45
N LEU A 67 -0.65 14.70 -5.18
CA LEU A 67 -1.76 15.08 -4.30
C LEU A 67 -1.86 16.60 -4.16
N LEU A 68 -0.73 17.29 -3.92
CA LEU A 68 -0.70 18.75 -3.84
C LEU A 68 -1.09 19.43 -5.14
N GLN A 69 -0.77 18.86 -6.31
CA GLN A 69 -1.21 19.35 -7.61
C GLN A 69 -2.73 19.23 -7.76
N LEU A 70 -3.32 18.10 -7.36
CA LEU A 70 -4.77 17.90 -7.40
C LEU A 70 -5.51 18.84 -6.44
N LEU A 71 -5.03 19.01 -5.20
CA LEU A 71 -5.62 19.94 -4.24
C LEU A 71 -5.63 21.37 -4.78
N ARG A 72 -4.54 21.81 -5.42
CA ARG A 72 -4.46 23.12 -6.08
C ARG A 72 -5.40 23.22 -7.29
N HIS A 73 -5.46 22.16 -8.11
CA HIS A 73 -6.33 22.14 -9.30
C HIS A 73 -7.81 22.34 -8.95
N TYR A 74 -8.24 21.74 -7.84
CA TYR A 74 -9.63 21.85 -7.35
C TYR A 74 -9.83 22.94 -6.29
N ASN A 75 -8.83 23.82 -6.07
CA ASN A 75 -8.87 24.89 -5.07
C ASN A 75 -9.22 24.42 -3.65
N ILE A 76 -8.75 23.25 -3.26
CA ILE A 76 -8.96 22.67 -1.93
C ILE A 76 -7.88 23.15 -0.98
N ALA A 77 -8.28 23.88 0.05
CA ALA A 77 -7.37 24.37 1.08
C ALA A 77 -6.88 23.25 1.99
N TYR A 78 -5.62 23.34 2.42
CA TYR A 78 -5.02 22.46 3.40
C TYR A 78 -4.27 23.26 4.47
N ALA A 79 -4.10 22.66 5.64
CA ALA A 79 -3.50 23.28 6.81
C ALA A 79 -2.43 22.38 7.45
N PRO A 80 -1.51 22.94 8.25
CA PRO A 80 -0.57 22.15 9.02
C PRO A 80 -1.28 21.14 9.93
N PHE A 81 -0.76 19.91 9.94
CA PHE A 81 -1.21 18.86 10.85
C PHE A 81 -0.25 18.77 12.05
N ILE A 82 -0.78 18.37 13.21
CA ILE A 82 0.01 18.21 14.41
C ILE A 82 1.07 17.10 14.20
N THR A 83 2.34 17.46 14.43
CA THR A 83 3.49 16.55 14.23
C THR A 83 4.25 16.29 15.53
N LYS A 84 4.06 17.15 16.54
CA LYS A 84 4.72 16.97 17.83
C LYS A 84 4.21 15.69 18.50
N THR A 85 5.14 14.86 18.99
CA THR A 85 4.84 13.61 19.69
C THR A 85 5.46 13.58 21.08
N ASN A 86 4.93 12.74 21.97
CA ASN A 86 5.47 12.49 23.30
C ASN A 86 6.76 11.65 23.29
N ILE A 87 7.19 11.14 22.14
CA ILE A 87 8.43 10.37 22.00
C ILE A 87 9.44 11.16 21.19
N GLN A 88 10.55 11.50 21.83
CA GLN A 88 11.69 12.13 21.17
C GLN A 88 12.89 11.17 21.27
N LEU A 89 13.44 10.83 20.12
CA LEU A 89 14.68 10.06 20.08
C LEU A 89 15.86 10.96 20.44
N SER A 90 16.82 10.42 21.19
CA SER A 90 18.07 11.14 21.44
C SER A 90 18.80 11.45 20.15
N LYS A 91 19.64 12.50 20.14
CA LYS A 91 20.47 12.86 18.96
C LYS A 91 21.35 11.69 18.52
N GLU A 92 21.82 10.88 19.47
CA GLU A 92 22.65 9.70 19.20
C GLU A 92 21.84 8.59 18.52
N LEU A 93 20.67 8.24 19.08
CA LEU A 93 19.80 7.21 18.53
C LEU A 93 19.28 7.62 17.14
N ASN A 94 18.93 8.89 16.93
CA ASN A 94 18.56 9.42 15.60
C ASN A 94 19.69 9.25 14.58
N ARG A 95 20.95 9.57 14.95
CA ARG A 95 22.10 9.36 14.08
C ARG A 95 22.34 7.87 13.78
N LYS A 96 22.15 7.00 14.80
CA LYS A 96 22.27 5.55 14.66
C LYS A 96 21.19 5.00 13.73
N LEU A 97 19.92 5.43 13.91
CA LEU A 97 18.81 5.09 13.03
C LEU A 97 19.07 5.53 11.59
N GLY A 98 19.51 6.77 11.37
CA GLY A 98 19.82 7.28 10.03
C GLY A 98 20.91 6.46 9.32
N ARG A 99 21.97 6.02 10.03
CA ARG A 99 22.98 5.09 9.47
C ARG A 99 22.38 3.74 9.12
N PHE A 100 21.58 3.19 10.02
CA PHE A 100 20.88 1.92 9.81
C PHE A 100 19.97 1.95 8.58
N LEU A 101 19.11 2.97 8.45
CA LEU A 101 18.22 3.14 7.30
C LEU A 101 18.99 3.29 5.99
N LYS A 102 20.12 4.02 6.01
CA LYS A 102 21.00 4.16 4.84
C LYS A 102 21.64 2.82 4.47
N GLU A 103 22.06 2.06 5.45
CA GLU A 103 22.64 0.72 5.23
C GLU A 103 21.59 -0.24 4.66
N CYS A 104 20.38 -0.28 5.22
CA CYS A 104 19.27 -1.11 4.72
C CYS A 104 18.94 -0.79 3.25
N LYS A 105 18.92 0.49 2.86
CA LYS A 105 18.69 0.90 1.48
C LYS A 105 19.84 0.52 0.55
N ARG A 106 21.09 0.67 1.00
CA ARG A 106 22.28 0.36 0.21
C ARG A 106 22.49 -1.14 -0.01
N LYS A 107 22.29 -1.94 1.04
CA LYS A 107 22.44 -3.40 1.00
C LYS A 107 21.20 -4.11 0.47
N LEU A 108 20.11 -3.37 0.28
CA LEU A 108 18.83 -3.86 -0.26
C LEU A 108 18.36 -5.15 0.43
N TYR A 109 18.30 -5.19 1.76
CA TYR A 109 17.85 -6.36 2.53
C TYR A 109 16.40 -6.79 2.17
N ASN A 110 16.20 -7.19 0.90
CA ASN A 110 14.88 -7.60 0.39
C ASN A 110 14.43 -8.97 0.89
N TYR A 111 15.34 -9.75 1.46
CA TYR A 111 15.08 -11.12 1.93
C TYR A 111 14.76 -11.22 3.41
N GLN A 112 14.93 -10.15 4.14
CA GLN A 112 14.73 -10.10 5.59
C GLN A 112 13.65 -9.09 5.95
N THR A 113 12.96 -9.34 7.08
CA THR A 113 12.08 -8.34 7.65
C THR A 113 12.89 -7.21 8.27
N PHE A 114 12.29 -6.02 8.36
CA PHE A 114 12.92 -4.90 9.04
C PHE A 114 13.23 -5.25 10.51
N ALA A 115 12.30 -5.93 11.19
CA ALA A 115 12.48 -6.38 12.56
C ALA A 115 13.72 -7.27 12.72
N SER A 116 13.89 -8.29 11.86
CA SER A 116 15.01 -9.23 11.98
C SER A 116 16.38 -8.58 11.77
N VAL A 117 16.46 -7.54 10.92
CA VAL A 117 17.71 -6.77 10.73
C VAL A 117 17.93 -5.80 11.89
N ALA A 118 16.85 -5.14 12.35
CA ALA A 118 16.92 -4.16 13.43
C ALA A 118 17.31 -4.78 14.78
N THR A 119 16.80 -5.97 15.12
CA THR A 119 17.17 -6.68 16.37
C THR A 119 18.65 -7.03 16.46
N ASN A 120 19.34 -7.20 15.32
CA ASN A 120 20.79 -7.44 15.27
C ASN A 120 21.62 -6.15 15.30
N TYR A 121 21.00 -4.99 15.10
CA TYR A 121 21.69 -3.70 14.98
C TYR A 121 21.53 -2.82 16.23
N PHE A 122 20.36 -2.87 16.87
CA PHE A 122 20.02 -2.08 18.04
C PHE A 122 20.01 -2.93 19.30
N SER A 123 20.30 -2.30 20.45
CA SER A 123 20.06 -2.94 21.75
C SER A 123 18.56 -3.16 21.97
N GLU A 124 18.17 -4.04 22.88
CA GLU A 124 16.78 -4.33 23.20
C GLU A 124 16.00 -3.07 23.62
N ALA A 125 16.61 -2.20 24.41
CA ALA A 125 16.02 -0.94 24.83
C ALA A 125 15.82 0.05 23.67
N GLU A 126 16.84 0.18 22.79
CA GLU A 126 16.74 1.01 21.59
C GLU A 126 15.68 0.46 20.62
N TYR A 127 15.67 -0.84 20.40
CA TYR A 127 14.68 -1.51 19.53
C TYR A 127 13.26 -1.27 20.03
N THR A 128 13.01 -1.46 21.32
CA THR A 128 11.70 -1.25 21.94
C THR A 128 11.26 0.21 21.82
N LEU A 129 12.17 1.17 22.03
CA LEU A 129 11.89 2.59 21.88
C LEU A 129 11.58 2.96 20.41
N LEU A 130 12.37 2.46 19.46
CA LEU A 130 12.17 2.70 18.03
C LEU A 130 10.85 2.12 17.53
N LYS A 131 10.49 0.91 17.96
CA LYS A 131 9.22 0.26 17.63
C LYS A 131 8.03 1.07 18.16
N LYS A 132 8.13 1.59 19.38
CA LYS A 132 7.13 2.47 19.96
C LYS A 132 7.06 3.81 19.24
N TRP A 133 8.19 4.40 18.88
CA TRP A 133 8.29 5.65 18.13
C TRP A 133 7.64 5.52 16.75
N TYR A 134 7.90 4.43 16.01
CA TYR A 134 7.32 4.18 14.70
C TYR A 134 5.80 3.95 14.78
N GLY A 135 5.35 3.14 15.73
CA GLY A 135 3.94 2.97 16.07
C GLY A 135 3.14 1.99 15.18
N TYR A 136 3.70 1.46 14.08
CA TYR A 136 3.05 0.51 13.18
C TYR A 136 3.73 -0.86 13.22
N ASN A 137 3.24 -1.72 14.11
CA ASN A 137 3.91 -2.99 14.41
C ASN A 137 3.95 -3.97 13.22
N GLU A 138 2.88 -4.08 12.44
CA GLU A 138 2.86 -5.03 11.32
C GLU A 138 3.84 -4.65 10.21
N ASP A 139 4.00 -3.35 9.93
CA ASP A 139 5.03 -2.89 8.99
C ASP A 139 6.42 -3.27 9.50
N TRP A 140 6.65 -3.04 10.80
CA TRP A 140 7.92 -3.33 11.44
C TRP A 140 8.29 -4.81 11.37
N GLU A 141 7.32 -5.70 11.64
CA GLU A 141 7.52 -7.16 11.70
C GLU A 141 7.46 -7.83 10.32
N GLY A 142 6.60 -7.35 9.43
CA GLY A 142 6.26 -8.03 8.18
C GLY A 142 6.91 -7.47 6.93
N SER A 143 7.35 -6.21 6.97
CA SER A 143 7.88 -5.55 5.77
C SER A 143 9.27 -6.01 5.40
N ASN A 144 9.51 -6.07 4.10
CA ASN A 144 10.83 -6.08 3.51
C ASN A 144 11.68 -4.92 4.06
N CYS A 145 12.87 -5.24 4.59
CA CYS A 145 13.70 -4.27 5.30
C CYS A 145 14.07 -3.05 4.46
N ALA A 146 14.50 -3.25 3.22
CA ALA A 146 14.89 -2.13 2.34
C ALA A 146 13.70 -1.23 2.00
N ASN A 147 12.51 -1.81 1.81
CA ASN A 147 11.30 -1.06 1.52
C ASN A 147 10.86 -0.22 2.71
N LEU A 148 10.79 -0.81 3.90
CA LEU A 148 10.41 -0.06 5.11
C LEU A 148 11.43 1.02 5.46
N ALA A 149 12.74 0.75 5.31
CA ALA A 149 13.77 1.76 5.50
C ALA A 149 13.61 2.96 4.55
N ARG A 150 13.14 2.73 3.32
CA ARG A 150 12.81 3.81 2.38
C ARG A 150 11.60 4.59 2.86
N GLN A 151 10.52 3.91 3.22
CA GLN A 151 9.29 4.54 3.73
C GLN A 151 9.58 5.41 4.95
N ILE A 152 10.27 4.90 5.97
CA ILE A 152 10.63 5.68 7.18
C ILE A 152 11.42 6.93 6.79
N THR A 153 12.35 6.83 5.83
CA THR A 153 13.15 8.00 5.39
C THR A 153 12.30 9.03 4.66
N GLU A 154 11.31 8.61 3.88
CA GLU A 154 10.41 9.50 3.15
C GLU A 154 9.36 10.13 4.07
N GLU A 155 9.03 9.45 5.16
CA GLU A 155 8.11 9.91 6.22
C GLU A 155 8.79 10.80 7.26
N ASP A 156 10.13 10.80 7.35
CA ASP A 156 10.89 11.68 8.26
C ASP A 156 10.92 13.11 7.73
N VAL A 157 9.75 13.75 7.76
CA VAL A 157 9.51 15.11 7.32
C VAL A 157 9.12 16.00 8.49
N ALA A 158 9.58 17.25 8.45
CA ALA A 158 9.34 18.20 9.53
C ALA A 158 7.85 18.60 9.68
N GLN A 159 7.05 18.47 8.62
CA GLN A 159 5.66 18.93 8.62
C GLN A 159 4.74 18.05 7.80
N TYR A 160 3.63 17.67 8.41
CA TYR A 160 2.47 17.09 7.75
C TYR A 160 1.36 18.14 7.58
N TYR A 161 0.45 17.85 6.66
CA TYR A 161 -0.73 18.64 6.34
C TYR A 161 -1.99 17.77 6.35
N HIS A 162 -3.14 18.40 6.52
CA HIS A 162 -4.46 17.81 6.39
C HIS A 162 -5.41 18.75 5.63
N VAL A 163 -6.53 18.24 5.19
CA VAL A 163 -7.60 19.05 4.61
C VAL A 163 -8.67 19.32 5.67
N PRO A 164 -8.84 20.55 6.15
CA PRO A 164 -9.82 20.87 7.22
C PRO A 164 -11.26 20.52 6.85
N ALA A 165 -11.63 20.65 5.57
CA ALA A 165 -12.93 20.24 5.05
C ALA A 165 -13.09 18.72 4.90
N GLY A 166 -12.03 17.94 5.16
CA GLY A 166 -11.95 16.50 4.91
C GLY A 166 -11.43 16.15 3.53
N LEU A 167 -10.63 15.11 3.47
CA LEU A 167 -10.04 14.61 2.22
C LEU A 167 -11.08 14.09 1.21
N SER A 168 -12.30 13.75 1.67
CA SER A 168 -13.42 13.41 0.77
C SER A 168 -13.73 14.52 -0.24
N SER A 169 -13.51 15.79 0.12
CA SER A 169 -13.71 16.93 -0.81
C SER A 169 -12.92 16.80 -2.11
N LEU A 170 -11.72 16.19 -2.06
CA LEU A 170 -10.91 15.95 -3.26
C LEU A 170 -11.53 14.88 -4.16
N VAL A 171 -11.94 13.74 -3.60
CA VAL A 171 -12.51 12.65 -4.41
C VAL A 171 -13.88 12.99 -4.93
N GLU A 172 -14.65 13.79 -4.20
CA GLU A 172 -15.95 14.33 -4.62
C GLU A 172 -15.78 15.34 -5.77
N ALA A 173 -14.81 16.25 -5.69
CA ALA A 173 -14.52 17.20 -6.76
C ALA A 173 -14.04 16.49 -8.04
N LEU A 174 -13.11 15.50 -7.90
CA LEU A 174 -12.67 14.66 -9.01
C LEU A 174 -13.84 13.91 -9.65
N TYR A 175 -14.71 13.30 -8.84
CA TYR A 175 -15.86 12.57 -9.35
C TYR A 175 -16.85 13.49 -10.06
N ALA A 176 -17.15 14.64 -9.50
CA ALA A 176 -18.07 15.62 -10.12
C ALA A 176 -17.55 16.09 -11.50
N ASP A 177 -16.24 16.36 -11.62
CA ASP A 177 -15.60 16.70 -12.88
C ASP A 177 -15.71 15.56 -13.90
N LEU A 178 -15.32 14.34 -13.49
CA LEU A 178 -15.26 13.16 -14.37
C LEU A 178 -16.64 12.63 -14.76
N ALA A 179 -17.66 12.81 -13.92
CA ALA A 179 -19.03 12.41 -14.22
C ALA A 179 -19.66 13.23 -15.36
N THR A 180 -19.07 14.36 -15.72
CA THR A 180 -19.49 15.16 -16.89
C THR A 180 -18.94 14.59 -18.22
N CYS A 181 -17.97 13.70 -18.17
CA CYS A 181 -17.36 13.11 -19.37
C CYS A 181 -18.35 12.13 -20.03
N PRO A 182 -18.76 12.35 -21.28
CA PRO A 182 -19.84 11.55 -21.91
C PRO A 182 -19.45 10.08 -22.15
N ASN A 183 -18.17 9.78 -22.15
CA ASN A 183 -17.64 8.44 -22.39
C ASN A 183 -17.39 7.64 -21.11
N TYR A 184 -17.68 8.21 -19.92
CA TYR A 184 -17.49 7.54 -18.64
C TYR A 184 -18.84 7.17 -18.01
N GLU A 185 -18.98 5.91 -17.61
CA GLU A 185 -20.18 5.39 -16.98
C GLU A 185 -19.85 4.82 -15.60
N PHE A 186 -20.44 5.40 -14.57
CA PHE A 186 -20.24 4.99 -13.18
C PHE A 186 -21.43 4.18 -12.68
N PHE A 187 -21.17 2.95 -12.26
CA PHE A 187 -22.15 2.07 -11.64
C PHE A 187 -21.78 1.85 -10.19
N MET A 188 -22.54 2.46 -9.31
CA MET A 188 -22.41 2.33 -7.87
C MET A 188 -23.22 1.11 -7.39
N ASN A 189 -22.84 0.55 -6.23
CA ASN A 189 -23.44 -0.69 -5.68
C ASN A 189 -23.26 -1.92 -6.57
N GLU A 190 -22.28 -1.88 -7.49
CA GLU A 190 -21.93 -2.94 -8.42
C GLU A 190 -20.66 -3.66 -7.96
N LYS A 191 -20.82 -4.69 -7.11
CA LYS A 191 -19.70 -5.50 -6.62
C LYS A 191 -19.33 -6.57 -7.65
N VAL A 192 -18.15 -6.46 -8.24
CA VAL A 192 -17.58 -7.52 -9.08
C VAL A 192 -17.26 -8.73 -8.22
N VAL A 193 -17.74 -9.90 -8.62
CA VAL A 193 -17.54 -11.18 -7.91
C VAL A 193 -16.78 -12.20 -8.74
N LYS A 194 -16.81 -12.09 -10.07
CA LYS A 194 -16.12 -13.01 -10.97
C LYS A 194 -15.67 -12.31 -12.24
N ILE A 195 -14.49 -12.67 -12.72
CA ILE A 195 -13.99 -12.36 -14.06
C ILE A 195 -13.71 -13.71 -14.76
N ALA A 196 -14.37 -13.93 -15.88
CA ALA A 196 -14.23 -15.14 -16.68
C ALA A 196 -13.48 -14.84 -17.99
N ASP A 197 -13.29 -15.88 -18.80
CA ASP A 197 -12.64 -15.79 -20.10
C ASP A 197 -13.28 -14.73 -20.99
N ASN A 198 -12.50 -14.18 -21.93
CA ASN A 198 -12.89 -13.12 -22.84
C ASN A 198 -13.33 -11.83 -22.10
N ASN A 199 -12.75 -11.55 -20.92
CA ASN A 199 -13.02 -10.35 -20.11
C ASN A 199 -14.50 -10.19 -19.73
N ASN A 200 -15.18 -11.28 -19.47
CA ASN A 200 -16.54 -11.27 -18.98
C ASN A 200 -16.56 -11.03 -17.45
N ILE A 201 -17.17 -9.94 -17.05
CA ILE A 201 -17.27 -9.52 -15.65
C ILE A 201 -18.69 -9.76 -15.15
N TYR A 202 -18.82 -10.38 -13.98
CA TYR A 202 -20.08 -10.64 -13.31
C TYR A 202 -20.11 -9.92 -11.95
N THR A 203 -21.25 -9.31 -11.65
CA THR A 203 -21.47 -8.60 -10.39
C THR A 203 -22.43 -9.35 -9.48
N SER A 204 -22.45 -8.97 -8.20
CA SER A 204 -23.36 -9.55 -7.21
C SER A 204 -24.84 -9.22 -7.47
N THR A 205 -25.13 -8.22 -8.29
CA THR A 205 -26.47 -7.82 -8.71
C THR A 205 -26.97 -8.61 -9.91
N GLY A 206 -26.12 -9.51 -10.47
CA GLY A 206 -26.45 -10.30 -11.64
C GLY A 206 -26.16 -9.63 -12.98
N HIS A 207 -25.63 -8.42 -12.98
CA HIS A 207 -25.23 -7.76 -14.22
C HIS A 207 -23.96 -8.37 -14.81
N HIS A 208 -23.85 -8.23 -16.12
CA HIS A 208 -22.76 -8.75 -16.91
C HIS A 208 -22.20 -7.66 -17.84
N TYR A 209 -20.87 -7.52 -17.83
CA TYR A 209 -20.13 -6.51 -18.59
C TYR A 209 -18.97 -7.15 -19.34
N THR A 210 -18.49 -6.49 -20.41
CA THR A 210 -17.31 -6.92 -21.16
C THR A 210 -16.51 -5.71 -21.65
N ALA A 211 -15.18 -5.85 -21.70
CA ALA A 211 -14.27 -4.82 -22.18
C ALA A 211 -13.02 -5.41 -22.85
N ASP A 212 -12.28 -4.57 -23.57
CA ASP A 212 -10.99 -4.95 -24.13
C ASP A 212 -9.90 -5.03 -23.03
N HIS A 213 -9.98 -4.17 -22.01
CA HIS A 213 -9.10 -4.15 -20.85
C HIS A 213 -9.89 -4.07 -19.54
N ILE A 214 -9.37 -4.73 -18.52
CA ILE A 214 -9.89 -4.66 -17.14
C ILE A 214 -8.80 -4.11 -16.24
N ILE A 215 -9.13 -3.08 -15.46
CA ILE A 215 -8.23 -2.48 -14.48
C ILE A 215 -8.78 -2.72 -13.08
N LEU A 216 -8.05 -3.47 -12.26
CA LEU A 216 -8.38 -3.70 -10.86
C LEU A 216 -7.79 -2.58 -10.02
N ALA A 217 -8.63 -1.65 -9.55
CA ALA A 217 -8.26 -0.51 -8.70
C ALA A 217 -8.81 -0.64 -7.27
N CYS A 218 -9.03 -1.87 -6.82
CA CYS A 218 -9.57 -2.19 -5.50
C CYS A 218 -8.56 -2.98 -4.63
N PRO A 219 -8.62 -2.86 -3.29
CA PRO A 219 -7.66 -3.53 -2.41
C PRO A 219 -7.89 -5.04 -2.24
N ASN A 220 -9.13 -5.51 -2.34
CA ASN A 220 -9.53 -6.92 -2.07
C ASN A 220 -9.70 -7.71 -3.37
N ILE A 221 -8.65 -7.83 -4.14
CA ILE A 221 -8.63 -8.54 -5.43
C ILE A 221 -8.87 -10.03 -5.22
N GLU A 222 -8.38 -10.60 -4.13
CA GLU A 222 -8.48 -12.02 -3.79
C GLU A 222 -9.93 -12.52 -3.63
N ALA A 223 -10.86 -11.61 -3.45
CA ALA A 223 -12.30 -11.93 -3.34
C ALA A 223 -12.99 -12.09 -4.70
N ILE A 224 -12.28 -11.87 -5.81
CA ILE A 224 -12.81 -11.96 -7.17
C ILE A 224 -12.36 -13.31 -7.77
N VAL A 225 -13.31 -14.13 -8.15
CA VAL A 225 -13.05 -15.44 -8.80
C VAL A 225 -12.51 -15.22 -10.22
N GLY A 226 -11.56 -16.04 -10.66
CA GLY A 226 -10.96 -15.97 -12.00
C GLY A 226 -9.67 -15.13 -12.07
N LEU A 227 -9.05 -14.86 -10.93
CA LEU A 227 -7.80 -14.10 -10.81
C LEU A 227 -6.63 -14.95 -10.31
N GLU A 228 -6.68 -16.25 -10.48
CA GLU A 228 -5.67 -17.21 -10.01
C GLU A 228 -4.28 -16.94 -10.60
N ALA A 229 -4.22 -16.42 -11.83
CA ALA A 229 -2.98 -16.02 -12.49
C ALA A 229 -2.20 -14.92 -11.72
N PHE A 230 -2.90 -14.16 -10.87
CA PHE A 230 -2.26 -13.14 -10.02
C PHE A 230 -1.77 -13.68 -8.67
N ALA A 231 -2.09 -14.93 -8.30
CA ALA A 231 -1.72 -15.48 -6.99
C ALA A 231 -0.22 -15.33 -6.66
N PRO A 232 0.73 -15.51 -7.61
CA PRO A 232 2.15 -15.31 -7.31
C PRO A 232 2.49 -13.87 -6.91
N ILE A 233 1.96 -12.87 -7.63
CA ILE A 233 2.27 -11.46 -7.34
C ILE A 233 1.51 -10.98 -6.08
N LEU A 234 0.30 -11.47 -5.85
CA LEU A 234 -0.46 -11.14 -4.64
C LEU A 234 0.28 -11.57 -3.36
N LYS A 235 1.05 -12.66 -3.42
CA LYS A 235 1.92 -13.10 -2.33
C LYS A 235 3.06 -12.13 -2.00
N SER A 236 3.45 -11.25 -2.94
CA SER A 236 4.52 -10.28 -2.72
C SER A 236 4.15 -9.16 -1.75
N VAL A 237 2.86 -9.00 -1.47
CA VAL A 237 2.34 -7.90 -0.68
C VAL A 237 1.56 -8.42 0.51
N GLY A 238 1.89 -7.93 1.71
CA GLY A 238 1.10 -8.08 2.91
C GLY A 238 0.01 -7.03 2.96
N GLN A 239 -1.10 -7.38 3.62
CA GLN A 239 -2.23 -6.49 3.81
C GLN A 239 -2.42 -6.23 5.29
N GLN A 240 -2.54 -4.97 5.68
CA GLN A 240 -2.76 -4.57 7.05
C GLN A 240 -4.21 -4.17 7.29
N LYS A 241 -4.73 -4.63 8.41
CA LYS A 241 -5.94 -4.08 8.99
C LYS A 241 -5.64 -2.70 9.55
N LEU A 242 -6.61 -1.79 9.46
CA LEU A 242 -6.49 -0.45 10.04
C LEU A 242 -7.77 -0.15 10.81
N ASN A 243 -7.60 0.34 12.03
CA ASN A 243 -8.72 0.73 12.88
C ASN A 243 -8.48 2.12 13.47
N ARG A 244 -9.52 2.93 13.47
CA ARG A 244 -9.57 4.23 14.13
C ARG A 244 -10.79 4.32 15.02
N ILE A 245 -10.58 4.78 16.25
CA ILE A 245 -11.64 5.00 17.21
C ILE A 245 -11.65 6.48 17.58
N TYR A 246 -12.75 7.12 17.29
CA TYR A 246 -13.01 8.51 17.66
C TYR A 246 -14.03 8.56 18.80
N ALA A 247 -13.89 9.53 19.67
CA ALA A 247 -14.86 9.79 20.71
C ALA A 247 -15.08 11.29 20.92
N LYS A 248 -16.31 11.67 21.28
CA LYS A 248 -16.69 13.00 21.71
C LYS A 248 -16.97 13.00 23.20
N PHE A 249 -16.37 13.93 23.92
CA PHE A 249 -16.55 14.11 25.35
C PHE A 249 -17.26 15.42 25.65
N ARG A 250 -17.88 15.53 26.81
CA ARG A 250 -18.43 16.81 27.30
C ARG A 250 -17.34 17.80 27.65
N ASP A 251 -16.26 17.27 28.23
CA ASP A 251 -15.07 18.03 28.61
C ASP A 251 -13.84 17.38 27.98
N GLY A 252 -13.19 18.10 27.05
CA GLY A 252 -11.94 17.72 26.41
C GLY A 252 -10.71 18.44 27.02
N SER A 253 -10.85 19.08 28.18
CA SER A 253 -9.74 19.81 28.81
C SER A 253 -8.51 18.94 29.13
N TRP A 254 -8.70 17.64 29.23
CA TRP A 254 -7.64 16.63 29.41
C TRP A 254 -6.96 16.17 28.12
N PHE A 255 -7.43 16.59 26.95
CA PHE A 255 -6.85 16.16 25.67
C PHE A 255 -5.41 16.62 25.55
N PRO A 256 -4.52 15.76 24.98
CA PRO A 256 -3.13 16.15 24.76
C PRO A 256 -3.04 17.26 23.70
N LYS A 257 -1.98 18.08 23.79
CA LYS A 257 -1.64 19.08 22.76
C LYS A 257 -0.67 18.52 21.69
N GLU A 258 -0.39 17.23 21.76
CA GLU A 258 0.54 16.52 20.89
C GLU A 258 0.00 15.11 20.62
N VAL A 259 0.55 14.43 19.61
CA VAL A 259 0.23 13.03 19.34
C VAL A 259 0.86 12.16 20.42
N ILE A 260 0.07 11.33 21.08
CA ILE A 260 0.57 10.38 22.08
C ILE A 260 0.81 9.02 21.41
N HIS A 261 2.04 8.53 21.49
CA HIS A 261 2.39 7.15 21.16
C HIS A 261 2.38 6.32 22.45
N ALA A 262 1.40 5.42 22.57
CA ALA A 262 1.24 4.53 23.71
C ALA A 262 1.86 3.16 23.43
N SER A 263 2.30 2.47 24.50
CA SER A 263 2.81 1.09 24.43
C SER A 263 1.71 0.02 24.42
N THR A 264 0.47 0.44 24.66
CA THR A 264 -0.72 -0.42 24.71
C THR A 264 -1.33 -0.58 23.32
N THR A 265 -2.40 -1.37 23.18
CA THR A 265 -3.16 -1.55 21.95
C THR A 265 -3.89 -0.28 21.46
N ILE A 266 -3.86 0.82 22.22
CA ILE A 266 -4.32 2.14 21.75
C ILE A 266 -3.41 2.70 20.65
N ARG A 267 -2.13 2.50 20.74
CA ARG A 267 -1.05 2.97 19.86
C ARG A 267 -0.95 4.48 19.74
N GLN A 268 -1.83 5.14 19.00
CA GLN A 268 -1.76 6.58 18.81
C GLN A 268 -3.06 7.25 19.26
N ILE A 269 -2.90 8.38 19.97
CA ILE A 269 -3.99 9.26 20.35
C ILE A 269 -3.73 10.61 19.70
N ILE A 270 -4.73 11.14 18.96
CA ILE A 270 -4.60 12.36 18.17
C ILE A 270 -5.78 13.29 18.50
N PRO A 271 -5.56 14.49 19.03
CA PRO A 271 -6.63 15.46 19.25
C PRO A 271 -7.16 15.97 17.89
N VAL A 272 -8.48 16.15 17.79
CA VAL A 272 -9.17 16.62 16.58
C VAL A 272 -9.76 18.00 16.80
N SER A 273 -10.49 18.19 17.90
CA SER A 273 -11.07 19.47 18.31
C SER A 273 -11.06 19.60 19.84
N ALA A 274 -11.71 20.62 20.37
CA ALA A 274 -11.81 20.81 21.82
C ALA A 274 -12.56 19.67 22.54
N ASP A 275 -13.43 18.96 21.84
CA ASP A 275 -14.33 17.94 22.41
C ASP A 275 -14.31 16.60 21.65
N VAL A 276 -13.59 16.50 20.51
CA VAL A 276 -13.42 15.28 19.71
C VAL A 276 -11.95 14.87 19.67
N ILE A 277 -11.72 13.61 19.92
CA ILE A 277 -10.38 13.00 19.90
C ILE A 277 -10.39 11.66 19.17
N MET A 278 -9.36 11.38 18.39
CA MET A 278 -9.05 10.03 17.95
C MET A 278 -8.31 9.34 19.11
N ILE A 279 -9.01 8.49 19.85
CA ILE A 279 -8.48 7.85 21.04
C ILE A 279 -7.70 6.57 20.75
N SER A 280 -7.81 6.04 19.54
CA SER A 280 -6.97 4.93 19.09
C SER A 280 -6.79 4.96 17.58
N TYR A 281 -5.55 4.79 17.15
CA TYR A 281 -5.19 4.53 15.75
C TYR A 281 -4.25 3.34 15.71
N THR A 282 -4.71 2.24 15.14
CA THR A 282 -4.04 0.94 15.20
C THR A 282 -4.06 0.21 13.87
N THR A 283 -3.10 -0.69 13.71
CA THR A 283 -3.02 -1.62 12.58
C THR A 283 -2.92 -3.06 13.10
N GLY A 284 -3.14 -4.02 12.21
CA GLY A 284 -2.86 -5.42 12.46
C GLY A 284 -3.63 -6.05 13.61
N ASN A 285 -2.91 -6.75 14.47
CA ASN A 285 -3.48 -7.44 15.63
C ASN A 285 -4.09 -6.48 16.66
N ASP A 286 -3.50 -5.29 16.83
CA ASP A 286 -4.07 -4.26 17.71
C ASP A 286 -5.42 -3.76 17.16
N ALA A 287 -5.54 -3.61 15.83
CA ALA A 287 -6.81 -3.29 15.19
C ALA A 287 -7.85 -4.40 15.40
N LYS A 288 -7.43 -5.67 15.30
CA LYS A 288 -8.31 -6.81 15.56
C LYS A 288 -8.81 -6.81 17.01
N PHE A 289 -7.94 -6.51 17.98
CA PHE A 289 -8.34 -6.43 19.39
C PHE A 289 -9.54 -5.50 19.60
N TRP A 290 -9.51 -4.32 18.98
CA TRP A 290 -10.59 -3.33 19.11
C TRP A 290 -11.89 -3.75 18.45
N ILE A 291 -11.81 -4.49 17.34
CA ILE A 291 -12.99 -5.06 16.68
C ILE A 291 -13.63 -6.12 17.60
N ASP A 292 -12.81 -7.01 18.14
CA ASP A 292 -13.28 -8.05 19.05
C ASP A 292 -13.88 -7.42 20.34
N SER A 293 -13.33 -6.28 20.80
CA SER A 293 -13.84 -5.50 21.94
C SER A 293 -15.21 -4.89 21.64
N GLU A 294 -15.40 -4.31 20.45
CA GLU A 294 -16.70 -3.81 20.00
C GLU A 294 -17.74 -4.92 19.91
N MET A 295 -17.37 -6.06 19.30
CA MET A 295 -18.25 -7.22 19.17
C MET A 295 -18.69 -7.80 20.54
N ARG A 296 -17.83 -7.74 21.55
CA ARG A 296 -18.15 -8.12 22.94
C ARG A 296 -18.95 -7.06 23.70
N GLY A 297 -19.13 -5.85 23.15
CA GLY A 297 -19.78 -4.73 23.85
C GLY A 297 -18.91 -4.11 24.96
N THR A 298 -17.59 -4.37 24.95
CA THR A 298 -16.65 -3.92 25.98
C THR A 298 -15.77 -2.74 25.51
N LEU A 299 -16.08 -2.13 24.37
CA LEU A 299 -15.23 -1.13 23.74
C LEU A 299 -14.84 0.02 24.68
N TRP A 300 -15.82 0.65 25.36
CA TRP A 300 -15.49 1.73 26.28
C TRP A 300 -14.73 1.26 27.54
N PRO A 301 -15.15 0.25 28.26
CA PRO A 301 -14.37 -0.30 29.38
C PRO A 301 -12.92 -0.64 29.01
N ASP A 302 -12.69 -1.24 27.87
CA ASP A 302 -11.34 -1.60 27.41
C ASP A 302 -10.51 -0.35 27.05
N LEU A 303 -11.12 0.67 26.44
CA LEU A 303 -10.49 1.96 26.17
C LEU A 303 -10.16 2.68 27.48
N GLU A 304 -11.13 2.82 28.37
CA GLU A 304 -10.96 3.51 29.67
C GLU A 304 -9.83 2.90 30.49
N LYS A 305 -9.78 1.55 30.56
CA LYS A 305 -8.72 0.82 31.27
C LYS A 305 -7.33 1.20 30.75
N GLN A 306 -7.19 1.39 29.43
CA GLN A 306 -5.90 1.72 28.82
C GLN A 306 -5.60 3.24 28.84
N LEU A 307 -6.62 4.10 28.85
CA LEU A 307 -6.45 5.55 28.91
C LEU A 307 -6.05 6.02 30.33
N ARG A 308 -6.55 5.38 31.39
CA ARG A 308 -6.26 5.77 32.77
C ARG A 308 -4.77 5.89 33.10
N PRO A 309 -3.90 4.93 32.77
CA PRO A 309 -2.46 5.08 33.02
C PRO A 309 -1.79 6.10 32.12
N ILE A 310 -2.36 6.43 30.95
CA ILE A 310 -1.82 7.46 30.05
C ILE A 310 -2.19 8.86 30.57
N PHE A 311 -3.40 9.02 31.11
CA PHE A 311 -3.95 10.28 31.63
C PHE A 311 -4.39 10.13 33.08
N PRO A 312 -3.47 9.92 34.03
CA PRO A 312 -3.81 9.58 35.43
C PRO A 312 -4.54 10.71 36.19
N LYS A 313 -4.43 11.95 35.70
CA LYS A 313 -5.10 13.11 36.29
C LYS A 313 -6.42 13.47 35.60
N ALA A 314 -6.76 12.79 34.50
CA ALA A 314 -7.98 13.07 33.74
C ALA A 314 -9.21 12.47 34.46
N LYS A 315 -10.28 13.23 34.53
CA LYS A 315 -11.60 12.71 34.87
C LYS A 315 -12.19 12.08 33.60
N LEU A 316 -11.89 10.80 33.41
CA LEU A 316 -12.40 10.05 32.25
C LEU A 316 -13.87 9.71 32.48
N GLU A 317 -14.75 10.46 31.85
CA GLU A 317 -16.18 10.18 31.81
C GLU A 317 -16.50 9.35 30.54
N ARG A 318 -17.65 8.68 30.55
CA ARG A 318 -18.11 8.00 29.33
C ARG A 318 -18.34 9.03 28.22
N PRO A 319 -17.80 8.83 27.01
CA PRO A 319 -17.98 9.77 25.91
C PRO A 319 -19.46 9.86 25.47
N LEU A 320 -19.85 10.99 24.91
CA LEU A 320 -21.17 11.21 24.32
C LEU A 320 -21.43 10.25 23.19
N TRP A 321 -20.41 9.97 22.38
CA TRP A 321 -20.41 8.92 21.40
C TRP A 321 -18.99 8.37 21.17
N ILE A 322 -18.95 7.13 20.68
CA ILE A 322 -17.74 6.49 20.14
C ILE A 322 -18.06 6.05 18.71
N LYS A 323 -17.14 6.32 17.77
CA LYS A 323 -17.22 5.86 16.39
C LYS A 323 -15.97 5.06 16.07
N GLN A 324 -16.13 3.78 15.79
CA GLN A 324 -15.09 2.91 15.33
C GLN A 324 -15.16 2.73 13.82
N ASN A 325 -14.02 2.83 13.14
CA ASN A 325 -13.92 2.68 11.70
C ASN A 325 -12.80 1.70 11.37
N TYR A 326 -13.17 0.63 10.71
CA TYR A 326 -12.29 -0.49 10.40
C TYR A 326 -12.16 -0.73 8.91
N TRP A 327 -10.92 -0.95 8.48
CA TRP A 327 -10.57 -1.37 7.13
C TRP A 327 -9.85 -2.71 7.17
N ASN A 328 -10.43 -3.75 6.58
CA ASN A 328 -9.77 -5.06 6.48
C ASN A 328 -8.50 -4.99 5.63
N ALA A 329 -8.48 -4.12 4.61
CA ALA A 329 -7.33 -3.78 3.79
C ALA A 329 -7.04 -2.27 3.91
N GLY A 330 -6.50 -1.85 5.04
CA GLY A 330 -6.18 -0.44 5.31
C GLY A 330 -5.00 0.05 4.49
N THR A 331 -3.88 -0.63 4.61
CA THR A 331 -2.63 -0.38 3.88
C THR A 331 -1.99 -1.68 3.44
N HIS A 332 -0.93 -1.57 2.64
CA HIS A 332 -0.15 -2.72 2.19
C HIS A 332 1.35 -2.49 2.45
N TYR A 333 2.11 -3.59 2.48
CA TYR A 333 3.57 -3.57 2.58
C TYR A 333 4.18 -4.68 1.73
N TYR A 334 5.37 -4.47 1.17
CA TYR A 334 6.08 -5.52 0.48
C TYR A 334 6.69 -6.50 1.46
N ARG A 335 6.45 -7.79 1.23
CA ARG A 335 7.02 -8.87 2.03
C ARG A 335 8.49 -9.12 1.67
N PRO A 336 9.29 -9.74 2.55
CA PRO A 336 10.59 -10.28 2.22
C PRO A 336 10.55 -11.21 0.99
N ASN A 337 11.68 -11.31 0.30
CA ASN A 337 11.87 -12.08 -0.94
C ASN A 337 11.21 -11.49 -2.20
N PHE A 338 10.70 -10.27 -2.14
CA PHE A 338 10.11 -9.61 -3.30
C PHE A 338 10.73 -8.23 -3.53
N ILE A 339 10.96 -7.90 -4.80
CA ILE A 339 11.49 -6.60 -5.23
C ILE A 339 10.32 -5.68 -5.59
N PRO A 340 10.10 -4.56 -4.87
CA PRO A 340 8.96 -3.69 -5.07
C PRO A 340 8.76 -3.21 -6.52
N LYS A 341 9.80 -2.67 -7.15
CA LYS A 341 9.76 -2.19 -8.55
C LYS A 341 9.30 -3.26 -9.53
N ARG A 342 9.71 -4.51 -9.27
CA ARG A 342 9.35 -5.63 -10.10
C ARG A 342 7.91 -6.04 -9.89
N SER A 343 7.47 -6.18 -8.63
CA SER A 343 6.07 -6.47 -8.32
C SER A 343 5.14 -5.43 -8.93
N GLN A 344 5.52 -4.15 -8.88
CA GLN A 344 4.79 -3.08 -9.55
C GLN A 344 4.78 -3.26 -11.09
N ALA A 345 5.91 -3.56 -11.70
CA ALA A 345 5.97 -3.77 -13.15
C ALA A 345 5.10 -4.95 -13.60
N ILE A 346 5.07 -6.04 -12.82
CA ILE A 346 4.22 -7.20 -13.11
C ILE A 346 2.73 -6.86 -12.93
N SER A 347 2.36 -6.04 -11.93
CA SER A 347 0.95 -5.65 -11.73
C SER A 347 0.36 -4.88 -12.93
N PHE A 348 1.20 -4.20 -13.69
CA PHE A 348 0.80 -3.48 -14.90
C PHE A 348 0.72 -4.36 -16.13
N LYS A 349 1.40 -5.52 -16.14
CA LYS A 349 1.38 -6.40 -17.32
C LYS A 349 0.04 -7.12 -17.40
N PRO A 350 -0.52 -7.20 -18.61
CA PRO A 350 -1.77 -7.91 -18.77
C PRO A 350 -1.56 -9.41 -18.55
N THR A 351 -2.52 -10.02 -17.89
CA THR A 351 -2.74 -11.46 -18.00
C THR A 351 -3.19 -11.83 -19.41
N ALA A 352 -3.41 -13.11 -19.66
CA ALA A 352 -4.00 -13.58 -20.93
C ALA A 352 -5.28 -12.82 -21.32
N ASN A 353 -6.01 -12.28 -20.35
CA ASN A 353 -7.28 -11.57 -20.49
C ASN A 353 -7.14 -10.04 -20.38
N ASN A 354 -5.99 -9.43 -20.64
CA ASN A 354 -5.76 -7.99 -20.55
C ASN A 354 -6.23 -7.37 -19.20
N ILE A 355 -6.00 -8.08 -18.10
CA ILE A 355 -6.33 -7.62 -16.74
C ILE A 355 -5.08 -7.00 -16.13
N HIS A 356 -5.21 -5.81 -15.55
CA HIS A 356 -4.16 -5.02 -14.92
C HIS A 356 -4.52 -4.67 -13.49
N ILE A 357 -3.53 -4.40 -12.64
CA ILE A 357 -3.75 -3.95 -11.27
C ILE A 357 -3.09 -2.59 -11.08
N ILE A 358 -3.84 -1.61 -10.58
CA ILE A 358 -3.33 -0.31 -10.18
C ILE A 358 -3.71 0.02 -8.74
N GLY A 359 -3.03 1.01 -8.16
CA GLY A 359 -3.34 1.54 -6.85
C GLY A 359 -2.20 1.41 -5.85
N GLU A 360 -2.47 1.75 -4.59
CA GLU A 360 -1.48 1.80 -3.52
C GLU A 360 -0.81 0.45 -3.26
N ARG A 361 -1.54 -0.66 -3.42
CA ARG A 361 -1.07 -2.02 -3.14
C ARG A 361 0.28 -2.35 -3.78
N PHE A 362 0.47 -2.00 -5.05
CA PHE A 362 1.70 -2.25 -5.80
C PHE A 362 2.50 -0.97 -6.07
N SER A 363 2.25 0.10 -5.34
CA SER A 363 3.04 1.32 -5.44
C SER A 363 4.37 1.18 -4.72
N LEU A 364 5.33 2.02 -5.09
CA LEU A 364 6.61 2.13 -4.36
C LEU A 364 6.48 2.98 -3.09
N VAL A 365 5.35 3.67 -2.93
CA VAL A 365 5.01 4.52 -1.77
C VAL A 365 3.71 4.00 -1.18
N GLN A 366 3.77 2.82 -0.55
CA GLN A 366 2.61 2.16 0.05
C GLN A 366 2.11 2.92 1.29
N GLY A 367 0.83 2.77 1.61
CA GLY A 367 0.19 3.43 2.75
C GLY A 367 -0.24 4.88 2.51
N TRP A 368 0.06 5.47 1.33
CA TRP A 368 -0.19 6.87 1.03
C TRP A 368 -1.03 7.07 -0.24
N ILE A 369 -1.82 8.17 -0.25
CA ILE A 369 -2.55 8.62 -1.45
C ILE A 369 -1.58 8.84 -2.61
N GLU A 370 -0.43 9.47 -2.34
CA GLU A 370 0.59 9.77 -3.35
C GLU A 370 1.04 8.50 -4.08
N GLY A 371 1.21 7.40 -3.37
CA GLY A 371 1.58 6.13 -3.97
C GLY A 371 0.52 5.61 -4.95
N ALA A 372 -0.75 5.74 -4.61
CA ALA A 372 -1.84 5.38 -5.51
C ALA A 372 -1.87 6.24 -6.78
N LEU A 373 -1.60 7.55 -6.63
CA LEU A 373 -1.52 8.49 -7.76
C LEU A 373 -0.31 8.20 -8.66
N GLN A 374 0.87 8.01 -8.07
CA GLN A 374 2.09 7.69 -8.82
C GLN A 374 1.95 6.38 -9.60
N ASN A 375 1.38 5.35 -8.98
CA ASN A 375 1.14 4.07 -9.61
C ASN A 375 0.17 4.19 -10.80
N ALA A 376 -0.94 4.90 -10.63
CA ALA A 376 -1.90 5.15 -11.71
C ALA A 376 -1.29 5.97 -12.86
N ARG A 377 -0.45 6.98 -12.56
CA ARG A 377 0.26 7.79 -13.57
C ARG A 377 1.28 6.96 -14.36
N GLU A 378 2.02 6.10 -13.69
CA GLU A 378 3.00 5.23 -14.36
C GLU A 378 2.28 4.22 -15.27
N PHE A 379 1.20 3.61 -14.78
CA PHE A 379 0.37 2.74 -15.60
C PHE A 379 -0.20 3.46 -16.83
N TYR A 380 -0.75 4.67 -16.67
CA TYR A 380 -1.24 5.48 -17.79
C TYR A 380 -0.16 5.73 -18.84
N GLY A 381 1.06 6.07 -18.45
CA GLY A 381 2.17 6.25 -19.37
C GLY A 381 2.52 4.98 -20.15
N ARG A 382 2.46 3.81 -19.53
CA ARG A 382 2.67 2.51 -20.20
C ARG A 382 1.53 2.15 -21.13
N TYR A 383 0.29 2.38 -20.69
CA TYR A 383 -0.91 2.17 -21.50
C TYR A 383 -0.85 2.95 -22.81
N LEU A 384 -0.48 4.23 -22.76
CA LEU A 384 -0.38 5.08 -23.95
C LEU A 384 0.68 4.61 -24.96
N ARG A 385 1.78 4.01 -24.49
CA ARG A 385 2.85 3.50 -25.36
C ARG A 385 2.55 2.13 -25.93
N GLY A 386 1.48 1.47 -25.50
CA GLY A 386 1.20 0.08 -25.84
C GLY A 386 2.24 -0.89 -25.26
N ASP A 387 2.92 -0.52 -24.16
CA ASP A 387 3.99 -1.29 -23.50
C ASP A 387 3.47 -2.56 -22.78
N PHE A 388 2.38 -3.14 -23.26
CA PHE A 388 1.75 -4.32 -22.68
C PHE A 388 2.12 -5.61 -23.43
N ARG A 389 3.38 -5.76 -23.80
CA ARG A 389 3.84 -7.05 -24.34
C ARG A 389 3.60 -8.12 -23.27
N LYS A 390 2.92 -9.21 -23.66
CA LYS A 390 2.79 -10.40 -22.81
C LYS A 390 4.17 -10.81 -22.35
N GLU A 391 4.34 -10.97 -21.05
CA GLU A 391 5.60 -11.46 -20.51
C GLU A 391 5.77 -12.92 -20.98
N PRO A 392 6.89 -13.29 -21.59
CA PRO A 392 7.14 -14.66 -21.91
C PRO A 392 7.06 -15.54 -20.66
N VAL A 393 6.34 -16.64 -20.75
CA VAL A 393 6.21 -17.64 -19.68
C VAL A 393 6.96 -18.87 -20.12
N TYR A 394 7.95 -19.26 -19.35
CA TYR A 394 8.80 -20.42 -19.64
C TYR A 394 8.50 -21.57 -18.69
N LYS A 395 8.53 -22.79 -19.20
CA LYS A 395 8.50 -23.99 -18.36
C LYS A 395 9.92 -24.30 -17.86
N MET A 396 10.03 -24.96 -16.71
CA MET A 396 11.32 -25.40 -16.21
C MET A 396 12.05 -26.32 -17.20
N SER A 397 11.31 -27.08 -18.03
CA SER A 397 11.87 -27.91 -19.11
C SER A 397 12.53 -27.09 -20.24
N GLU A 398 12.08 -25.86 -20.46
CA GLU A 398 12.71 -24.92 -21.40
C GLU A 398 13.98 -24.35 -20.79
N VAL A 399 13.94 -23.88 -19.54
CA VAL A 399 15.11 -23.36 -18.83
C VAL A 399 16.25 -24.38 -18.80
N ARG A 400 15.94 -25.66 -18.60
CA ARG A 400 16.92 -26.75 -18.58
C ARG A 400 17.66 -26.96 -19.91
N ARG A 401 17.13 -26.52 -21.02
CA ARG A 401 17.79 -26.62 -22.35
C ARG A 401 18.93 -25.59 -22.47
N HIS A 402 18.85 -24.49 -21.75
CA HIS A 402 19.81 -23.39 -21.71
C HIS A 402 20.75 -23.56 -20.52
N SER A 403 21.54 -24.64 -20.52
CA SER A 403 22.32 -25.10 -19.35
C SER A 403 23.84 -25.12 -19.57
N THR A 404 24.33 -24.46 -20.63
CA THR A 404 25.77 -24.34 -20.93
C THR A 404 26.28 -22.91 -20.68
N MET A 405 27.59 -22.72 -20.71
CA MET A 405 28.19 -21.39 -20.58
C MET A 405 27.96 -20.51 -21.83
N GLU A 406 27.67 -21.10 -22.95
CA GLU A 406 27.37 -20.45 -24.23
C GLU A 406 25.88 -20.16 -24.43
N ASP A 407 25.04 -20.80 -23.59
CA ASP A 407 23.59 -20.65 -23.61
C ASP A 407 23.07 -20.89 -22.19
N ALA A 408 23.03 -19.82 -21.39
CA ALA A 408 22.93 -19.87 -19.94
C ALA A 408 21.68 -19.14 -19.42
N TRP A 409 20.67 -19.90 -19.05
CA TRP A 409 19.51 -19.35 -18.34
C TRP A 409 19.50 -19.78 -16.89
N ILE A 410 19.04 -18.90 -16.03
CA ILE A 410 18.79 -19.20 -14.61
C ILE A 410 17.40 -18.76 -14.19
N VAL A 411 16.85 -19.43 -13.20
CA VAL A 411 15.64 -18.96 -12.50
C VAL A 411 16.04 -18.41 -11.15
N LEU A 412 15.56 -17.22 -10.81
CA LEU A 412 15.67 -16.66 -9.48
C LEU A 412 14.31 -16.10 -9.07
N TYR A 413 13.77 -16.61 -7.97
CA TYR A 413 12.48 -16.16 -7.42
C TYR A 413 11.32 -16.23 -8.43
N GLY A 414 11.26 -17.30 -9.21
CA GLY A 414 10.25 -17.52 -10.23
C GLY A 414 10.44 -16.71 -11.53
N ASN A 415 11.61 -16.13 -11.70
CA ASN A 415 11.94 -15.29 -12.84
C ASN A 415 13.07 -15.89 -13.66
N VAL A 416 12.91 -15.83 -14.98
CA VAL A 416 13.89 -16.39 -15.91
C VAL A 416 14.79 -15.27 -16.43
N TYR A 417 16.08 -15.53 -16.39
CA TYR A 417 17.12 -14.61 -16.86
C TYR A 417 18.00 -15.34 -17.87
N ASP A 418 18.22 -14.73 -19.03
CA ASP A 418 19.25 -15.14 -19.97
C ASP A 418 20.55 -14.42 -19.58
N ILE A 419 21.45 -15.15 -18.99
CA ILE A 419 22.75 -14.64 -18.50
C ILE A 419 23.90 -15.00 -19.42
N THR A 420 23.63 -15.47 -20.64
CA THR A 420 24.64 -15.96 -21.59
C THR A 420 25.80 -14.98 -21.75
N ASP A 421 25.51 -13.70 -21.97
CA ASP A 421 26.54 -12.66 -22.15
C ASP A 421 27.27 -12.28 -20.85
N TRP A 422 26.71 -12.66 -19.70
CA TRP A 422 27.23 -12.26 -18.39
C TRP A 422 27.94 -13.37 -17.64
N VAL A 423 27.62 -14.61 -17.93
CA VAL A 423 28.12 -15.77 -17.17
C VAL A 423 29.65 -15.81 -17.06
N ARG A 424 30.36 -15.40 -18.09
CA ARG A 424 31.83 -15.40 -18.16
C ARG A 424 32.49 -14.26 -17.40
N ILE A 425 31.75 -13.18 -17.14
CA ILE A 425 32.23 -11.98 -16.42
C ILE A 425 31.62 -11.87 -15.02
N HIS A 426 31.02 -12.95 -14.54
CA HIS A 426 30.42 -13.00 -13.22
C HIS A 426 31.50 -12.78 -12.13
N PRO A 427 31.31 -11.81 -11.20
CA PRO A 427 32.31 -11.49 -10.18
C PRO A 427 32.70 -12.66 -9.27
N GLY A 428 31.81 -13.65 -9.08
CA GLY A 428 32.06 -14.89 -8.37
C GLY A 428 32.77 -15.96 -9.19
N GLY A 429 33.16 -15.67 -10.43
CA GLY A 429 33.80 -16.62 -11.33
C GLY A 429 32.89 -17.79 -11.73
N GLU A 430 33.48 -18.96 -11.93
CA GLU A 430 32.79 -20.14 -12.47
C GLU A 430 31.73 -20.75 -11.54
N VAL A 431 31.58 -20.31 -10.29
CA VAL A 431 30.54 -20.84 -9.36
C VAL A 431 29.15 -20.68 -9.91
N ILE A 432 28.91 -19.70 -10.79
CA ILE A 432 27.61 -19.44 -11.42
C ILE A 432 27.12 -20.64 -12.25
N LYS A 433 28.04 -21.49 -12.77
CA LYS A 433 27.71 -22.69 -13.56
C LYS A 433 26.80 -23.68 -12.80
N TYR A 434 26.83 -23.69 -11.47
CA TYR A 434 25.97 -24.57 -10.67
C TYR A 434 24.50 -24.16 -10.68
N GLY A 435 24.21 -22.90 -11.07
CA GLY A 435 22.85 -22.35 -11.19
C GLY A 435 22.25 -22.39 -12.59
N ILE A 436 23.10 -22.59 -13.63
CA ILE A 436 22.64 -22.56 -15.05
C ILE A 436 21.66 -23.70 -15.31
N GLY A 437 20.59 -23.41 -16.05
CA GLY A 437 19.52 -24.37 -16.38
C GLY A 437 18.64 -24.77 -15.19
N LYS A 438 18.72 -24.09 -14.06
CA LYS A 438 18.04 -24.46 -12.80
C LYS A 438 17.35 -23.27 -12.14
N ASP A 439 16.50 -23.60 -11.16
CA ASP A 439 16.12 -22.61 -10.14
C ASP A 439 17.30 -22.46 -9.16
N ALA A 440 18.02 -21.37 -9.31
CA ALA A 440 19.20 -21.04 -8.54
C ALA A 440 18.87 -20.19 -7.29
N THR A 441 17.59 -20.01 -6.93
CA THR A 441 17.16 -19.16 -5.82
C THR A 441 17.87 -19.50 -4.50
N GLU A 442 17.93 -20.78 -4.14
CA GLU A 442 18.55 -21.21 -2.88
C GLU A 442 20.09 -21.07 -2.92
N ILE A 443 20.70 -21.32 -4.08
CA ILE A 443 22.15 -21.10 -4.28
C ILE A 443 22.46 -19.62 -4.14
N PHE A 444 21.69 -18.76 -4.79
CA PHE A 444 21.83 -17.31 -4.76
C PHE A 444 21.74 -16.74 -3.33
N LYS A 445 20.77 -17.22 -2.54
CA LYS A 445 20.62 -16.86 -1.12
C LYS A 445 21.84 -17.29 -0.28
N ARG A 446 22.28 -18.54 -0.45
CA ARG A 446 23.36 -19.14 0.32
C ARG A 446 24.71 -18.44 0.11
N VAL A 447 24.98 -18.02 -1.11
CA VAL A 447 26.22 -17.29 -1.47
C VAL A 447 26.20 -15.86 -0.90
N GLY A 448 25.06 -15.34 -0.47
CA GLY A 448 24.95 -14.02 0.15
C GLY A 448 25.19 -12.88 -0.84
N HIS A 449 24.70 -13.03 -2.08
CA HIS A 449 24.77 -11.97 -3.08
C HIS A 449 24.18 -10.69 -2.52
N LYS A 450 24.82 -9.56 -2.81
CA LYS A 450 24.27 -8.23 -2.55
C LYS A 450 23.10 -8.00 -3.49
N ASP A 451 22.11 -7.24 -3.04
CA ASP A 451 20.90 -6.96 -3.83
C ASP A 451 21.17 -6.18 -5.12
N ASP A 452 22.31 -5.48 -5.23
CA ASP A 452 22.85 -4.93 -6.47
C ASP A 452 22.93 -5.99 -7.59
N ALA A 453 23.14 -7.26 -7.22
CA ALA A 453 23.19 -8.36 -8.17
C ALA A 453 21.84 -8.60 -8.85
N LEU A 454 20.72 -8.48 -8.12
CA LEU A 454 19.38 -8.61 -8.72
C LEU A 454 18.99 -7.39 -9.54
N GLU A 455 19.36 -6.18 -9.10
CA GLU A 455 19.15 -4.97 -9.89
C GLU A 455 19.96 -5.03 -11.19
N TYR A 456 21.20 -5.53 -11.12
CA TYR A 456 22.04 -5.75 -12.29
C TYR A 456 21.44 -6.81 -13.24
N LEU A 457 20.87 -7.91 -12.70
CA LEU A 457 20.24 -8.97 -13.49
C LEU A 457 18.96 -8.53 -14.21
N ASN A 458 18.35 -7.42 -13.85
CA ASN A 458 17.13 -6.94 -14.53
C ASN A 458 17.32 -6.73 -16.05
N LYS A 459 18.51 -6.41 -16.51
CA LYS A 459 18.83 -6.27 -17.94
C LYS A 459 18.84 -7.61 -18.69
N TYR A 460 19.00 -8.71 -17.98
CA TYR A 460 19.03 -10.08 -18.52
C TYR A 460 17.69 -10.81 -18.35
N TYR A 461 16.70 -10.11 -17.80
CA TYR A 461 15.38 -10.67 -17.58
C TYR A 461 14.66 -10.94 -18.89
N ILE A 462 14.16 -12.17 -19.07
CA ILE A 462 13.47 -12.60 -20.29
C ILE A 462 12.03 -13.04 -20.05
N GLY A 463 11.61 -13.34 -18.82
CA GLY A 463 10.24 -13.75 -18.54
C GLY A 463 10.07 -14.40 -17.18
N VAL A 464 8.93 -15.05 -16.97
CA VAL A 464 8.58 -15.75 -15.72
C VAL A 464 8.54 -17.25 -15.91
N LEU A 465 8.82 -17.98 -14.81
CA LEU A 465 8.66 -19.41 -14.78
C LEU A 465 7.18 -19.76 -14.62
N HIS A 466 6.69 -20.70 -15.44
CA HIS A 466 5.38 -21.31 -15.23
C HIS A 466 5.41 -22.11 -13.92
N SER A 467 4.49 -21.80 -13.01
CA SER A 467 4.30 -22.51 -11.74
C SER A 467 3.76 -23.91 -11.94
#